data_4f1b215679ceffa865b72f7e82e28ff7
#
_entry.id   4f1b215679ceffa865b72f7e82e28ff7
#
_cell.length_a   1.000
_cell.length_b   1.000
_cell.length_c   1.000
_cell.angle_alpha   90.00
_cell.angle_beta   90.00
_cell.angle_gamma   90.00
#
_symmetry.space_group_name_H-M   'P 1'
#
loop_
_entity.id
_entity.type
_entity.pdbx_description
1 polymer ?
#
loop_
_entity_poly.entity_id
_entity_poly.type
_entity_poly.pdbx_seq_one_letter_code
_entity_poly.pdbx_strand_id
1 'polypeptide(L)'
;MRVLRVVVVTLVVGFLLAPLVVIAVGSVNQNRYLNFPPEGFSLSWYAQLFTDSGWRTSIRYSVTIATLSAALAVLVATPLAYVLRAYRIRLAPLLYTLGILPFMLPPIISALGMQVFWLSTGHVGRIENVIIAHAIFFSTLPLVTISLAMETMDQALPEAAQTLGADQRTTFRTITLPLLIPSMVTGFAAAFVLSLNEYIISFLVAGFTIETLPVKIVNGLRYGFTPTIAAVAVVFILIAATTFTLFAIFGNLMRFLGADPAILEKNKAA
;
A
#
# COMPACT_ATOMS: atom_id res chain seq x y z
N MET A 1 -23.47 30.82 5.44
CA MET A 1 -22.45 29.83 5.82
C MET A 1 -22.64 28.45 5.17
N ARG A 2 -23.84 27.83 5.11
CA ARG A 2 -24.06 26.53 4.44
C ARG A 2 -23.73 26.56 2.94
N VAL A 3 -24.22 27.56 2.20
CA VAL A 3 -23.98 27.68 0.74
C VAL A 3 -22.49 27.83 0.43
N LEU A 4 -21.77 28.71 1.15
CA LEU A 4 -20.33 28.88 0.97
C LEU A 4 -19.56 27.57 1.21
N ARG A 5 -19.92 26.81 2.24
CA ARG A 5 -19.30 25.51 2.55
C ARG A 5 -19.54 24.50 1.41
N VAL A 6 -20.77 24.42 0.91
CA VAL A 6 -21.09 23.51 -0.22
C VAL A 6 -20.31 23.90 -1.47
N VAL A 7 -20.27 25.19 -1.82
CA VAL A 7 -19.51 25.68 -2.98
C VAL A 7 -18.03 25.36 -2.86
N VAL A 8 -17.40 25.65 -1.70
CA VAL A 8 -15.98 25.34 -1.47
C VAL A 8 -15.71 23.84 -1.57
N VAL A 9 -16.53 23.00 -0.93
CA VAL A 9 -16.37 21.53 -1.02
C VAL A 9 -16.53 21.05 -2.46
N THR A 10 -17.52 21.53 -3.20
CA THR A 10 -17.72 21.14 -4.60
C THR A 10 -16.55 21.54 -5.49
N LEU A 11 -16.01 22.76 -5.31
CA LEU A 11 -14.84 23.21 -6.05
C LEU A 11 -13.59 22.38 -5.75
N VAL A 12 -13.33 22.10 -4.47
CA VAL A 12 -12.18 21.27 -4.06
C VAL A 12 -12.31 19.84 -4.60
N VAL A 13 -13.49 19.22 -4.45
CA VAL A 13 -13.74 17.87 -4.98
C VAL A 13 -13.63 17.85 -6.51
N GLY A 14 -14.22 18.84 -7.20
CA GLY A 14 -14.11 18.97 -8.65
C GLY A 14 -12.65 19.12 -9.12
N PHE A 15 -11.87 19.95 -8.43
CA PHE A 15 -10.44 20.13 -8.72
C PHE A 15 -9.63 18.82 -8.54
N LEU A 16 -9.90 18.09 -7.46
CA LEU A 16 -9.23 16.82 -7.18
C LEU A 16 -9.62 15.71 -8.15
N LEU A 17 -10.88 15.67 -8.61
CA LEU A 17 -11.37 14.67 -9.55
C LEU A 17 -11.03 15.00 -11.02
N ALA A 18 -10.78 16.25 -11.36
CA ALA A 18 -10.55 16.66 -12.75
C ALA A 18 -9.43 15.86 -13.44
N PRO A 19 -8.24 15.65 -12.86
CA PRO A 19 -7.20 14.82 -13.50
C PRO A 19 -7.64 13.37 -13.71
N LEU A 20 -8.40 12.79 -12.77
CA LEU A 20 -8.89 11.42 -12.86
C LEU A 20 -9.92 11.27 -13.97
N VAL A 21 -10.80 12.27 -14.13
CA VAL A 21 -11.80 12.32 -15.22
C VAL A 21 -11.09 12.44 -16.56
N VAL A 22 -10.08 13.29 -16.69
CA VAL A 22 -9.31 13.44 -17.94
C VAL A 22 -8.64 12.11 -18.33
N ILE A 23 -8.02 11.43 -17.39
CA ILE A 23 -7.40 10.13 -17.62
C ILE A 23 -8.46 9.09 -18.00
N ALA A 24 -9.59 9.04 -17.28
CA ALA A 24 -10.65 8.08 -17.53
C ALA A 24 -11.27 8.30 -18.93
N VAL A 25 -11.51 9.55 -19.32
CA VAL A 25 -12.03 9.89 -20.63
C VAL A 25 -10.98 9.59 -21.72
N GLY A 26 -9.71 9.91 -21.50
CA GLY A 26 -8.62 9.60 -22.42
C GLY A 26 -8.38 8.09 -22.61
N SER A 27 -8.69 7.27 -21.59
CA SER A 27 -8.49 5.82 -21.65
C SER A 27 -9.41 5.09 -22.64
N VAL A 28 -10.51 5.72 -23.04
CA VAL A 28 -11.49 5.17 -23.98
C VAL A 28 -11.44 5.87 -25.34
N ASN A 29 -10.47 6.72 -25.60
CA ASN A 29 -10.30 7.40 -26.90
C ASN A 29 -10.06 6.37 -28.01
N GLN A 30 -10.68 6.56 -29.19
CA GLN A 30 -10.48 5.67 -30.32
C GLN A 30 -9.09 5.85 -30.97
N ASN A 31 -8.55 7.06 -30.95
CA ASN A 31 -7.26 7.38 -31.55
C ASN A 31 -6.08 6.91 -30.67
N ARG A 32 -4.92 6.67 -31.31
CA ARG A 32 -3.69 6.26 -30.62
C ARG A 32 -3.06 7.34 -29.74
N TYR A 33 -3.49 8.59 -29.90
CA TYR A 33 -2.97 9.74 -29.16
C TYR A 33 -4.01 10.20 -28.14
N LEU A 34 -3.56 10.67 -26.99
CA LEU A 34 -4.43 11.29 -26.00
C LEU A 34 -4.83 12.70 -26.46
N ASN A 35 -5.90 12.78 -27.22
CA ASN A 35 -6.56 14.04 -27.54
C ASN A 35 -7.68 14.30 -26.53
N PHE A 36 -7.83 15.53 -26.13
CA PHE A 36 -8.96 15.97 -25.33
C PHE A 36 -9.64 17.18 -26.00
N PRO A 37 -10.91 17.10 -26.31
CA PRO A 37 -11.87 16.01 -26.09
C PRO A 37 -11.57 14.78 -26.94
N PRO A 38 -12.00 13.56 -26.52
CA PRO A 38 -11.75 12.33 -27.25
C PRO A 38 -12.50 12.30 -28.60
N GLU A 39 -11.84 11.72 -29.59
CA GLU A 39 -12.41 11.51 -30.94
C GLU A 39 -12.86 10.05 -31.07
N GLY A 40 -14.10 9.77 -30.63
CA GLY A 40 -14.65 8.42 -30.65
C GLY A 40 -14.42 7.63 -29.36
N PHE A 41 -15.01 6.43 -29.33
CA PHE A 41 -14.99 5.56 -28.14
C PHE A 41 -14.47 4.17 -28.50
N SER A 42 -13.50 3.66 -27.73
CA SER A 42 -12.94 2.32 -27.88
C SER A 42 -12.51 1.71 -26.54
N LEU A 43 -12.84 0.44 -26.34
CA LEU A 43 -12.33 -0.37 -25.21
C LEU A 43 -11.14 -1.27 -25.61
N SER A 44 -10.64 -1.15 -26.84
CA SER A 44 -9.54 -1.99 -27.35
C SER A 44 -8.27 -1.88 -26.50
N TRP A 45 -8.01 -0.72 -25.89
CA TRP A 45 -6.87 -0.49 -25.03
C TRP A 45 -6.92 -1.32 -23.75
N TYR A 46 -8.10 -1.53 -23.19
CA TYR A 46 -8.30 -2.44 -22.05
C TYR A 46 -8.11 -3.90 -22.47
N ALA A 47 -8.62 -4.28 -23.65
CA ALA A 47 -8.37 -5.64 -24.19
C ALA A 47 -6.86 -5.88 -24.40
N GLN A 48 -6.11 -4.87 -24.85
CA GLN A 48 -4.68 -4.94 -25.07
C GLN A 48 -3.90 -5.27 -23.78
N LEU A 49 -4.35 -4.83 -22.61
CA LEU A 49 -3.72 -5.17 -21.34
C LEU A 49 -3.68 -6.67 -21.06
N PHE A 50 -4.66 -7.41 -21.58
CA PHE A 50 -4.80 -8.83 -21.38
C PHE A 50 -4.36 -9.68 -22.57
N THR A 51 -4.27 -9.10 -23.76
CA THR A 51 -3.86 -9.81 -25.00
C THR A 51 -2.36 -9.66 -25.27
N ASP A 52 -1.80 -8.48 -25.00
CA ASP A 52 -0.36 -8.25 -25.15
C ASP A 52 0.45 -8.91 -24.03
N SER A 53 1.46 -9.71 -24.42
CA SER A 53 2.27 -10.47 -23.48
C SER A 53 3.10 -9.60 -22.55
N GLY A 54 3.57 -8.42 -23.02
CA GLY A 54 4.37 -7.50 -22.24
C GLY A 54 3.54 -6.85 -21.10
N TRP A 55 2.32 -6.37 -21.41
CA TRP A 55 1.44 -5.81 -20.40
C TRP A 55 1.02 -6.85 -19.37
N ARG A 56 0.62 -8.03 -19.82
CA ARG A 56 0.24 -9.15 -18.96
C ARG A 56 1.36 -9.58 -18.00
N THR A 57 2.60 -9.62 -18.51
CA THR A 57 3.78 -9.94 -17.69
C THR A 57 4.02 -8.87 -16.62
N SER A 58 3.95 -7.58 -16.99
CA SER A 58 4.13 -6.48 -16.04
C SER A 58 3.02 -6.44 -14.98
N ILE A 59 1.77 -6.73 -15.36
CA ILE A 59 0.65 -6.89 -14.40
C ILE A 59 0.97 -8.00 -13.40
N ARG A 60 1.38 -9.17 -13.89
CA ARG A 60 1.71 -10.30 -13.04
C ARG A 60 2.86 -9.98 -12.08
N TYR A 61 3.94 -9.37 -12.57
CA TYR A 61 5.05 -8.95 -11.71
C TYR A 61 4.60 -7.95 -10.63
N SER A 62 3.87 -6.91 -11.00
CA SER A 62 3.41 -5.91 -10.05
C SER A 62 2.52 -6.51 -8.96
N VAL A 63 1.54 -7.32 -9.32
CA VAL A 63 0.62 -7.95 -8.36
C VAL A 63 1.37 -8.95 -7.47
N THR A 64 2.26 -9.76 -8.04
CA THR A 64 3.05 -10.74 -7.28
C THR A 64 3.98 -10.04 -6.28
N ILE A 65 4.74 -9.03 -6.74
CA ILE A 65 5.63 -8.26 -5.88
C ILE A 65 4.84 -7.58 -4.77
N ALA A 66 3.77 -6.86 -5.10
CA ALA A 66 2.98 -6.14 -4.10
C ALA A 66 2.37 -7.08 -3.05
N THR A 67 1.82 -8.22 -3.48
CA THR A 67 1.21 -9.20 -2.56
C THR A 67 2.24 -9.84 -1.64
N LEU A 68 3.35 -10.32 -2.19
CA LEU A 68 4.37 -11.02 -1.41
C LEU A 68 5.14 -10.05 -0.50
N SER A 69 5.41 -8.84 -0.97
CA SER A 69 6.05 -7.80 -0.15
C SER A 69 5.17 -7.36 1.01
N ALA A 70 3.87 -7.13 0.77
CA ALA A 70 2.93 -6.76 1.82
C ALA A 70 2.74 -7.90 2.84
N ALA A 71 2.65 -9.15 2.37
CA ALA A 71 2.58 -10.31 3.25
C ALA A 71 3.83 -10.45 4.12
N LEU A 72 5.02 -10.32 3.52
CA LEU A 72 6.30 -10.37 4.24
C LEU A 72 6.44 -9.20 5.23
N ALA A 73 6.02 -8.00 4.85
CA ALA A 73 6.01 -6.83 5.72
C ALA A 73 5.15 -7.06 6.97
N VAL A 74 3.92 -7.59 6.81
CA VAL A 74 3.05 -7.94 7.95
C VAL A 74 3.65 -9.08 8.78
N LEU A 75 4.21 -10.10 8.13
CA LEU A 75 4.84 -11.23 8.82
C LEU A 75 6.01 -10.79 9.72
N VAL A 76 6.79 -9.79 9.30
CA VAL A 76 7.90 -9.23 10.08
C VAL A 76 7.40 -8.24 11.13
N ALA A 77 6.47 -7.36 10.75
CA ALA A 77 5.97 -6.31 11.63
C ALA A 77 5.17 -6.86 12.82
N THR A 78 4.38 -7.93 12.63
CA THR A 78 3.53 -8.50 13.68
C THR A 78 4.34 -9.00 14.89
N PRO A 79 5.33 -9.90 14.75
CA PRO A 79 6.14 -10.33 15.89
C PRO A 79 6.96 -9.17 16.46
N LEU A 80 7.45 -8.25 15.63
CA LEU A 80 8.19 -7.09 16.13
C LEU A 80 7.29 -6.22 17.02
N ALA A 81 6.13 -5.81 16.57
CA ALA A 81 5.16 -5.02 17.36
C ALA A 81 4.78 -5.74 18.66
N TYR A 82 4.51 -7.07 18.58
CA TYR A 82 4.19 -7.88 19.76
C TYR A 82 5.34 -7.88 20.79
N VAL A 83 6.57 -8.16 20.35
CA VAL A 83 7.74 -8.22 21.24
C VAL A 83 8.02 -6.85 21.87
N LEU A 84 7.93 -5.77 21.12
CA LEU A 84 8.13 -4.41 21.63
C LEU A 84 7.12 -4.03 22.72
N ARG A 85 5.90 -4.57 22.66
CA ARG A 85 4.83 -4.27 23.62
C ARG A 85 4.79 -5.26 24.79
N ALA A 86 4.89 -6.58 24.52
CA ALA A 86 4.74 -7.61 25.52
C ALA A 86 5.96 -7.71 26.46
N TYR A 87 7.13 -7.39 25.94
CA TYR A 87 8.38 -7.44 26.69
C TYR A 87 8.91 -6.03 26.90
N ARG A 88 9.13 -5.61 28.15
CA ARG A 88 9.71 -4.30 28.49
C ARG A 88 11.20 -4.25 28.11
N ILE A 89 11.49 -4.31 26.81
CA ILE A 89 12.85 -4.30 26.27
C ILE A 89 13.38 -2.88 26.31
N ARG A 90 14.55 -2.65 26.92
CA ARG A 90 15.21 -1.32 26.97
C ARG A 90 15.50 -0.75 25.58
N LEU A 91 15.71 -1.61 24.59
CA LEU A 91 15.96 -1.23 23.19
C LEU A 91 14.69 -1.10 22.35
N ALA A 92 13.48 -1.25 22.91
CA ALA A 92 12.23 -1.16 22.17
C ALA A 92 12.09 0.13 21.33
N PRO A 93 12.39 1.34 21.85
CA PRO A 93 12.32 2.55 21.05
C PRO A 93 13.28 2.55 19.85
N LEU A 94 14.49 2.03 20.05
CA LEU A 94 15.49 1.91 18.99
C LEU A 94 15.03 0.93 17.90
N LEU A 95 14.55 -0.25 18.29
CA LEU A 95 14.06 -1.26 17.34
C LEU A 95 12.83 -0.75 16.55
N TYR A 96 11.93 -0.04 17.21
CA TYR A 96 10.80 0.60 16.54
C TYR A 96 11.28 1.65 15.53
N THR A 97 12.20 2.53 15.96
CA THR A 97 12.78 3.56 15.06
C THR A 97 13.48 2.94 13.86
N LEU A 98 14.25 1.86 14.06
CA LEU A 98 14.90 1.13 12.97
C LEU A 98 13.86 0.49 12.02
N GLY A 99 12.73 0.03 12.53
CA GLY A 99 11.64 -0.53 11.73
C GLY A 99 10.92 0.51 10.86
N ILE A 100 10.88 1.78 11.27
CA ILE A 100 10.26 2.86 10.49
C ILE A 100 11.26 3.64 9.63
N LEU A 101 12.54 3.56 9.94
CA LEU A 101 13.61 4.33 9.29
C LEU A 101 13.66 4.18 7.77
N PRO A 102 13.54 2.98 7.18
CA PRO A 102 13.57 2.82 5.73
C PRO A 102 12.55 3.67 5.00
N PHE A 103 11.35 3.81 5.55
CA PHE A 103 10.27 4.61 4.95
C PHE A 103 10.47 6.13 5.11
N MET A 104 11.24 6.56 6.11
CA MET A 104 11.58 7.97 6.30
C MET A 104 12.67 8.46 5.35
N LEU A 105 13.45 7.54 4.79
CA LEU A 105 14.46 7.88 3.80
C LEU A 105 13.83 8.10 2.42
N PRO A 106 14.37 9.00 1.59
CA PRO A 106 13.97 9.06 0.20
C PRO A 106 14.09 7.69 -0.48
N PRO A 107 13.09 7.22 -1.24
CA PRO A 107 13.07 5.87 -1.83
C PRO A 107 14.34 5.55 -2.63
N ILE A 108 14.92 6.55 -3.30
CA ILE A 108 16.14 6.39 -4.09
C ILE A 108 17.35 5.98 -3.25
N ILE A 109 17.47 6.49 -2.03
CA ILE A 109 18.60 6.15 -1.13
C ILE A 109 18.45 4.70 -0.67
N SER A 110 17.27 4.29 -0.26
CA SER A 110 16.99 2.90 0.12
C SER A 110 17.21 1.95 -1.06
N ALA A 111 16.76 2.33 -2.25
CA ALA A 111 16.94 1.53 -3.46
C ALA A 111 18.42 1.36 -3.85
N LEU A 112 19.22 2.43 -3.79
CA LEU A 112 20.66 2.36 -4.07
C LEU A 112 21.38 1.47 -3.05
N GLY A 113 21.08 1.61 -1.77
CA GLY A 113 21.65 0.73 -0.74
C GLY A 113 21.35 -0.75 -0.98
N MET A 114 20.11 -1.07 -1.34
CA MET A 114 19.71 -2.44 -1.68
C MET A 114 20.35 -2.92 -2.99
N GLN A 115 20.45 -2.08 -4.00
CA GLN A 115 21.12 -2.42 -5.25
C GLN A 115 22.60 -2.77 -5.01
N VAL A 116 23.32 -1.96 -4.22
CA VAL A 116 24.72 -2.25 -3.86
C VAL A 116 24.84 -3.56 -3.09
N PHE A 117 23.93 -3.81 -2.16
CA PHE A 117 23.88 -5.08 -1.43
C PHE A 117 23.71 -6.28 -2.37
N TRP A 118 22.74 -6.23 -3.30
CA TRP A 118 22.51 -7.33 -4.24
C TRP A 118 23.66 -7.52 -5.23
N LEU A 119 24.29 -6.42 -5.65
CA LEU A 119 25.50 -6.47 -6.49
C LEU A 119 26.65 -7.17 -5.75
N SER A 120 26.90 -6.84 -4.49
CA SER A 120 27.98 -7.41 -3.69
C SER A 120 27.78 -8.90 -3.39
N THR A 121 26.54 -9.37 -3.36
CA THR A 121 26.20 -10.78 -3.13
C THR A 121 26.06 -11.61 -4.41
N GLY A 122 26.17 -10.97 -5.58
CA GLY A 122 26.00 -11.64 -6.88
C GLY A 122 24.55 -12.02 -7.23
N HIS A 123 23.57 -11.55 -6.46
CA HIS A 123 22.15 -11.84 -6.66
C HIS A 123 21.44 -10.64 -7.30
N VAL A 124 21.67 -10.41 -8.59
CA VAL A 124 21.15 -9.23 -9.29
C VAL A 124 19.95 -9.56 -10.16
N GLY A 125 18.99 -8.63 -10.25
CA GLY A 125 17.94 -8.68 -11.26
C GLY A 125 16.87 -9.75 -11.04
N ARG A 126 16.68 -10.23 -9.81
CA ARG A 126 15.69 -11.25 -9.46
C ARG A 126 14.44 -10.61 -8.86
N ILE A 127 13.31 -11.28 -9.03
CA ILE A 127 12.03 -10.82 -8.47
C ILE A 127 12.06 -10.76 -6.93
N GLU A 128 12.76 -11.70 -6.30
CA GLU A 128 12.92 -11.76 -4.85
C GLU A 128 13.61 -10.51 -4.29
N ASN A 129 14.53 -9.94 -5.05
CA ASN A 129 15.23 -8.72 -4.65
C ASN A 129 14.24 -7.55 -4.47
N VAL A 130 13.32 -7.40 -5.41
CA VAL A 130 12.28 -6.36 -5.37
C VAL A 130 11.30 -6.66 -4.25
N ILE A 131 10.88 -7.92 -4.07
CA ILE A 131 9.96 -8.33 -3.01
C ILE A 131 10.54 -7.99 -1.63
N ILE A 132 11.80 -8.35 -1.38
CA ILE A 132 12.48 -8.07 -0.11
C ILE A 132 12.66 -6.56 0.09
N ALA A 133 13.07 -5.84 -0.97
CA ALA A 133 13.26 -4.40 -0.91
C ALA A 133 11.96 -3.66 -0.55
N HIS A 134 10.85 -4.01 -1.23
CA HIS A 134 9.54 -3.46 -0.92
C HIS A 134 9.06 -3.87 0.48
N ALA A 135 9.28 -5.12 0.89
CA ALA A 135 8.89 -5.58 2.21
C ALA A 135 9.60 -4.79 3.32
N ILE A 136 10.91 -4.55 3.18
CA ILE A 136 11.68 -3.75 4.13
C ILE A 136 11.17 -2.30 4.13
N PHE A 137 11.01 -1.69 2.95
CA PHE A 137 10.61 -0.28 2.83
C PHE A 137 9.20 -0.05 3.36
N PHE A 138 8.24 -0.92 3.03
CA PHE A 138 6.84 -0.78 3.42
C PHE A 138 6.49 -1.46 4.74
N SER A 139 7.43 -2.13 5.45
CA SER A 139 7.18 -2.73 6.76
C SER A 139 6.74 -1.73 7.82
N THR A 140 7.09 -0.46 7.65
CA THR A 140 6.65 0.65 8.50
C THR A 140 5.13 0.71 8.62
N LEU A 141 4.39 0.48 7.53
CA LEU A 141 2.93 0.60 7.53
C LEU A 141 2.24 -0.43 8.44
N PRO A 142 2.47 -1.75 8.28
CA PRO A 142 1.94 -2.72 9.22
C PRO A 142 2.54 -2.57 10.62
N LEU A 143 3.81 -2.15 10.77
CA LEU A 143 4.40 -1.94 12.08
C LEU A 143 3.66 -0.85 12.87
N VAL A 144 3.36 0.29 12.25
CA VAL A 144 2.62 1.39 12.87
C VAL A 144 1.19 0.98 13.19
N THR A 145 0.47 0.37 12.24
CA THR A 145 -0.94 0.00 12.44
C THR A 145 -1.12 -1.06 13.52
N ILE A 146 -0.23 -2.06 13.55
CA ILE A 146 -0.27 -3.14 14.54
C ILE A 146 0.18 -2.63 15.91
N SER A 147 1.22 -1.78 15.98
CA SER A 147 1.67 -1.18 17.24
C SER A 147 0.57 -0.33 17.88
N LEU A 148 -0.12 0.49 17.08
CA LEU A 148 -1.26 1.28 17.57
C LEU A 148 -2.41 0.39 18.07
N ALA A 149 -2.70 -0.71 17.38
CA ALA A 149 -3.69 -1.68 17.86
C ALA A 149 -3.28 -2.33 19.18
N MET A 150 -2.00 -2.66 19.33
CA MET A 150 -1.45 -3.19 20.59
C MET A 150 -1.53 -2.18 21.74
N GLU A 151 -1.34 -0.88 21.46
CA GLU A 151 -1.43 0.18 22.47
C GLU A 151 -2.87 0.40 22.94
N THR A 152 -3.83 0.30 22.04
CA THR A 152 -5.26 0.52 22.32
C THR A 152 -6.00 -0.73 22.82
N MET A 153 -5.34 -1.90 22.79
CA MET A 153 -5.91 -3.15 23.26
C MET A 153 -6.05 -3.14 24.78
N ASP A 154 -7.22 -3.57 25.29
CA ASP A 154 -7.47 -3.72 26.71
C ASP A 154 -6.57 -4.84 27.28
N GLN A 155 -5.66 -4.47 28.17
CA GLN A 155 -4.72 -5.38 28.81
C GLN A 155 -5.41 -6.36 29.79
N ALA A 156 -6.61 -6.07 30.26
CA ALA A 156 -7.35 -6.98 31.14
C ALA A 156 -7.68 -8.31 30.43
N LEU A 157 -7.81 -8.33 29.11
CA LEU A 157 -8.12 -9.55 28.34
C LEU A 157 -6.96 -10.59 28.41
N PRO A 158 -5.71 -10.26 28.03
CA PRO A 158 -4.60 -11.19 28.15
C PRO A 158 -4.26 -11.53 29.62
N GLU A 159 -4.42 -10.59 30.55
CA GLU A 159 -4.20 -10.84 31.99
C GLU A 159 -5.22 -11.84 32.58
N ALA A 160 -6.51 -11.71 32.23
CA ALA A 160 -7.54 -12.65 32.64
C ALA A 160 -7.27 -14.06 32.12
N ALA A 161 -6.84 -14.19 30.85
CA ALA A 161 -6.48 -15.50 30.29
C ALA A 161 -5.33 -16.16 31.04
N GLN A 162 -4.29 -15.39 31.38
CA GLN A 162 -3.15 -15.89 32.13
C GLN A 162 -3.53 -16.28 33.56
N THR A 163 -4.43 -15.55 34.21
CA THR A 163 -4.99 -15.88 35.53
C THR A 163 -5.77 -17.21 35.48
N LEU A 164 -6.42 -17.52 34.36
CA LEU A 164 -7.11 -18.79 34.11
C LEU A 164 -6.15 -19.93 33.70
N GLY A 165 -4.82 -19.70 33.72
CA GLY A 165 -3.79 -20.70 33.44
C GLY A 165 -3.36 -20.80 31.98
N ALA A 166 -3.78 -19.88 31.11
CA ALA A 166 -3.28 -19.83 29.74
C ALA A 166 -1.79 -19.37 29.71
N ASP A 167 -0.97 -20.10 28.96
CA ASP A 167 0.41 -19.68 28.69
C ASP A 167 0.44 -18.51 27.69
N GLN A 168 1.60 -17.87 27.52
CA GLN A 168 1.77 -16.72 26.61
C GLN A 168 1.42 -17.08 25.15
N ARG A 169 1.73 -18.31 24.71
CA ARG A 169 1.46 -18.76 23.36
C ARG A 169 -0.04 -18.91 23.10
N THR A 170 -0.75 -19.49 24.06
CA THR A 170 -2.22 -19.62 24.02
C THR A 170 -2.86 -18.25 24.05
N THR A 171 -2.49 -17.38 24.99
CA THR A 171 -2.97 -16.00 25.08
C THR A 171 -2.75 -15.23 23.77
N PHE A 172 -1.54 -15.34 23.18
CA PHE A 172 -1.27 -14.70 21.90
C PHE A 172 -2.20 -15.22 20.78
N ARG A 173 -2.33 -16.54 20.64
CA ARG A 173 -3.09 -17.13 19.53
C ARG A 173 -4.59 -16.96 19.66
N THR A 174 -5.13 -17.00 20.87
CA THR A 174 -6.58 -17.02 21.12
C THR A 174 -7.15 -15.63 21.38
N ILE A 175 -6.35 -14.69 21.84
CA ILE A 175 -6.81 -13.34 22.20
C ILE A 175 -6.10 -12.28 21.37
N THR A 176 -4.77 -12.17 21.52
CA THR A 176 -4.03 -11.06 20.93
C THR A 176 -4.06 -11.09 19.40
N LEU A 177 -3.73 -12.22 18.79
CA LEU A 177 -3.67 -12.32 17.33
C LEU A 177 -5.03 -12.08 16.65
N PRO A 178 -6.17 -12.65 17.10
CA PRO A 178 -7.48 -12.34 16.54
C PRO A 178 -7.84 -10.85 16.62
N LEU A 179 -7.50 -10.18 17.72
CA LEU A 179 -7.74 -8.74 17.89
C LEU A 179 -6.84 -7.88 16.99
N LEU A 180 -5.67 -8.38 16.58
CA LEU A 180 -4.75 -7.70 15.67
C LEU A 180 -5.08 -7.90 14.19
N ILE A 181 -5.87 -8.93 13.82
CA ILE A 181 -6.18 -9.23 12.41
C ILE A 181 -6.70 -8.00 11.64
N PRO A 182 -7.64 -7.18 12.15
CA PRO A 182 -8.10 -6.00 11.43
C PRO A 182 -6.96 -5.01 11.13
N SER A 183 -6.04 -4.80 12.05
CA SER A 183 -4.89 -3.91 11.87
C SER A 183 -3.81 -4.51 10.98
N MET A 184 -3.65 -5.84 10.98
CA MET A 184 -2.78 -6.56 10.05
C MET A 184 -3.30 -6.45 8.61
N VAL A 185 -4.61 -6.62 8.41
CA VAL A 185 -5.26 -6.42 7.10
C VAL A 185 -5.08 -4.98 6.64
N THR A 186 -5.19 -4.03 7.55
CA THR A 186 -4.93 -2.60 7.36
C THR A 186 -3.52 -2.35 6.84
N GLY A 187 -2.54 -2.81 7.58
CA GLY A 187 -1.14 -2.67 7.22
C GLY A 187 -0.80 -3.36 5.90
N PHE A 188 -1.37 -4.55 5.67
CA PHE A 188 -1.23 -5.27 4.41
C PHE A 188 -1.78 -4.46 3.23
N ALA A 189 -3.00 -3.95 3.33
CA ALA A 189 -3.64 -3.21 2.25
C ALA A 189 -2.85 -1.93 1.89
N ALA A 190 -2.39 -1.20 2.92
CA ALA A 190 -1.57 -0.01 2.72
C ALA A 190 -0.23 -0.35 2.05
N ALA A 191 0.49 -1.37 2.55
CA ALA A 191 1.74 -1.83 1.96
C ALA A 191 1.55 -2.35 0.53
N PHE A 192 0.46 -3.09 0.26
CA PHE A 192 0.11 -3.59 -1.06
C PHE A 192 -0.10 -2.46 -2.07
N VAL A 193 -0.94 -1.48 -1.75
CA VAL A 193 -1.24 -0.36 -2.67
C VAL A 193 0.01 0.49 -2.94
N LEU A 194 0.81 0.77 -1.91
CA LEU A 194 2.04 1.55 -2.10
C LEU A 194 3.09 0.76 -2.88
N SER A 195 3.26 -0.53 -2.61
CA SER A 195 4.15 -1.41 -3.38
C SER A 195 3.71 -1.54 -4.84
N LEU A 196 2.41 -1.60 -5.10
CA LEU A 196 1.87 -1.68 -6.46
C LEU A 196 2.20 -0.42 -7.29
N ASN A 197 2.26 0.75 -6.65
CA ASN A 197 2.54 2.04 -7.30
C ASN A 197 4.03 2.44 -7.26
N GLU A 198 4.88 1.64 -6.62
CA GLU A 198 6.28 1.98 -6.42
C GLU A 198 7.08 1.76 -7.71
N TYR A 199 7.81 2.80 -8.13
CA TYR A 199 8.63 2.81 -9.34
C TYR A 199 10.14 2.77 -9.05
N ILE A 200 10.61 3.59 -8.11
CA ILE A 200 12.04 3.90 -7.94
C ILE A 200 12.82 2.67 -7.46
N ILE A 201 12.30 1.99 -6.43
CA ILE A 201 12.94 0.79 -5.86
C ILE A 201 12.89 -0.33 -6.90
N SER A 202 11.74 -0.55 -7.54
CA SER A 202 11.56 -1.55 -8.59
C SER A 202 12.54 -1.34 -9.73
N PHE A 203 12.66 -0.11 -10.22
CA PHE A 203 13.53 0.24 -11.34
C PHE A 203 15.01 0.05 -10.99
N LEU A 204 15.48 0.57 -9.85
CA LEU A 204 16.88 0.49 -9.46
C LEU A 204 17.31 -0.92 -9.09
N VAL A 205 16.47 -1.66 -8.38
CA VAL A 205 16.84 -3.01 -7.88
C VAL A 205 16.83 -4.07 -8.98
N ALA A 206 15.88 -4.02 -9.91
CA ALA A 206 15.73 -5.04 -10.94
C ALA A 206 15.10 -4.57 -12.27
N GLY A 207 14.98 -3.26 -12.51
CA GLY A 207 14.24 -2.72 -13.66
C GLY A 207 14.76 -3.10 -15.04
N PHE A 208 15.99 -3.62 -15.13
CA PHE A 208 16.54 -4.17 -16.39
C PHE A 208 16.05 -5.59 -16.71
N THR A 209 15.55 -6.33 -15.72
CA THR A 209 15.11 -7.73 -15.87
C THR A 209 13.63 -7.91 -15.52
N ILE A 210 13.12 -7.13 -14.56
CA ILE A 210 11.75 -7.19 -14.04
C ILE A 210 11.05 -5.86 -14.34
N GLU A 211 10.21 -5.85 -15.36
CA GLU A 211 9.45 -4.67 -15.72
C GLU A 211 8.08 -4.69 -15.03
N THR A 212 7.96 -3.99 -13.90
CA THR A 212 6.66 -3.77 -13.21
C THR A 212 5.79 -2.81 -14.02
N LEU A 213 4.49 -2.71 -13.69
CA LEU A 213 3.59 -1.77 -14.35
C LEU A 213 4.05 -0.31 -14.25
N PRO A 214 4.46 0.22 -13.07
CA PRO A 214 5.00 1.58 -12.97
C PRO A 214 6.26 1.77 -13.84
N VAL A 215 7.16 0.78 -13.86
CA VAL A 215 8.36 0.83 -14.71
C VAL A 215 7.98 0.86 -16.20
N LYS A 216 7.04 0.01 -16.62
CA LYS A 216 6.53 -0.02 -18.00
C LYS A 216 5.85 1.27 -18.41
N ILE A 217 5.05 1.87 -17.52
CA ILE A 217 4.40 3.16 -17.75
C ILE A 217 5.45 4.25 -17.99
N VAL A 218 6.42 4.39 -17.07
CA VAL A 218 7.47 5.42 -17.18
C VAL A 218 8.33 5.21 -18.43
N ASN A 219 8.68 3.98 -18.76
CA ASN A 219 9.39 3.68 -20.02
C ASN A 219 8.52 4.03 -21.23
N GLY A 220 7.23 3.71 -21.21
CA GLY A 220 6.30 4.01 -22.29
C GLY A 220 6.12 5.52 -22.52
N LEU A 221 6.12 6.33 -21.45
CA LEU A 221 6.01 7.79 -21.55
C LEU A 221 7.14 8.45 -22.38
N ARG A 222 8.29 7.81 -22.46
CA ARG A 222 9.41 8.29 -23.31
C ARG A 222 9.07 8.24 -24.80
N TYR A 223 8.14 7.39 -25.20
CA TYR A 223 7.70 7.20 -26.59
C TYR A 223 6.35 7.87 -26.91
N GLY A 224 5.79 8.57 -25.93
CA GLY A 224 4.53 9.30 -26.05
C GLY A 224 3.41 8.74 -25.18
N PHE A 225 2.43 9.59 -24.91
CA PHE A 225 1.27 9.22 -24.10
C PHE A 225 0.26 8.45 -24.95
N THR A 226 0.07 7.17 -24.67
CA THR A 226 -0.90 6.33 -25.37
C THR A 226 -2.16 6.09 -24.50
N PRO A 227 -3.35 5.87 -25.09
CA PRO A 227 -4.54 5.52 -24.33
C PRO A 227 -4.40 4.22 -23.53
N THR A 228 -3.49 3.32 -23.94
CA THR A 228 -3.15 2.12 -23.14
C THR A 228 -2.61 2.49 -21.78
N ILE A 229 -1.72 3.50 -21.69
CA ILE A 229 -1.20 4.00 -20.42
C ILE A 229 -2.33 4.58 -19.56
N ALA A 230 -3.26 5.33 -20.17
CA ALA A 230 -4.43 5.85 -19.48
C ALA A 230 -5.35 4.71 -18.98
N ALA A 231 -5.56 3.67 -19.80
CA ALA A 231 -6.32 2.49 -19.38
C ALA A 231 -5.68 1.76 -18.18
N VAL A 232 -4.35 1.63 -18.17
CA VAL A 232 -3.62 1.10 -17.01
C VAL A 232 -3.84 1.97 -15.77
N ALA A 233 -3.72 3.29 -15.90
CA ALA A 233 -3.95 4.21 -14.79
C ALA A 233 -5.37 4.08 -14.21
N VAL A 234 -6.39 3.94 -15.06
CA VAL A 234 -7.77 3.67 -14.60
C VAL A 234 -7.87 2.34 -13.86
N VAL A 235 -7.24 1.27 -14.36
CA VAL A 235 -7.21 -0.02 -13.65
C VAL A 235 -6.54 0.11 -12.28
N PHE A 236 -5.44 0.86 -12.18
CA PHE A 236 -4.80 1.15 -10.89
C PHE A 236 -5.71 1.90 -9.93
N ILE A 237 -6.40 2.94 -10.41
CA ILE A 237 -7.38 3.69 -9.62
C ILE A 237 -8.47 2.75 -9.09
N LEU A 238 -9.00 1.86 -9.92
CA LEU A 238 -10.02 0.89 -9.53
C LEU A 238 -9.49 -0.12 -8.51
N ILE A 239 -8.27 -0.65 -8.69
CA ILE A 239 -7.64 -1.55 -7.72
C ILE A 239 -7.44 -0.84 -6.38
N ALA A 240 -6.89 0.37 -6.38
CA ALA A 240 -6.68 1.15 -5.17
C ALA A 240 -8.01 1.47 -4.47
N ALA A 241 -9.00 1.97 -5.21
CA ALA A 241 -10.32 2.27 -4.68
C ALA A 241 -11.01 1.03 -4.09
N THR A 242 -10.96 -0.11 -4.79
CA THR A 242 -11.50 -1.37 -4.31
C THR A 242 -10.78 -1.84 -3.05
N THR A 243 -9.45 -1.79 -3.04
CA THR A 243 -8.63 -2.17 -1.89
C THR A 243 -8.97 -1.31 -0.68
N PHE A 244 -9.02 0.02 -0.83
CA PHE A 244 -9.38 0.93 0.26
C PHE A 244 -10.84 0.78 0.70
N THR A 245 -11.77 0.47 -0.21
CA THR A 245 -13.18 0.23 0.11
C THR A 245 -13.33 -1.07 0.92
N LEU A 246 -12.73 -2.16 0.47
CA LEU A 246 -12.71 -3.41 1.22
C LEU A 246 -12.09 -3.21 2.60
N PHE A 247 -11.03 -2.44 2.64
CA PHE A 247 -10.37 -2.04 3.85
C PHE A 247 -11.25 -1.21 4.79
N ALA A 248 -12.01 -0.25 4.27
CA ALA A 248 -12.96 0.54 5.06
C ALA A 248 -14.09 -0.30 5.65
N ILE A 249 -14.49 -1.37 4.94
CA ILE A 249 -15.54 -2.29 5.38
C ILE A 249 -15.01 -3.29 6.42
N PHE A 250 -13.85 -3.90 6.19
CA PHE A 250 -13.32 -4.99 7.01
C PHE A 250 -12.26 -4.53 8.02
N GLY A 251 -11.66 -3.36 7.83
CA GLY A 251 -10.66 -2.76 8.69
C GLY A 251 -11.22 -1.61 9.51
N ASN A 252 -10.51 -1.22 10.55
CA ASN A 252 -10.87 -0.07 11.40
C ASN A 252 -10.26 1.22 10.83
N LEU A 253 -10.66 1.60 9.58
CA LEU A 253 -10.13 2.76 8.85
C LEU A 253 -10.26 4.06 9.68
N MET A 254 -11.36 4.21 10.45
CA MET A 254 -11.58 5.38 11.31
C MET A 254 -10.50 5.51 12.38
N ARG A 255 -10.04 4.41 12.97
CA ARG A 255 -8.92 4.42 13.93
C ARG A 255 -7.58 4.68 13.25
N PHE A 256 -7.38 4.16 12.03
CA PHE A 256 -6.16 4.41 11.26
C PHE A 256 -6.01 5.90 10.91
N LEU A 257 -7.11 6.58 10.57
CA LEU A 257 -7.12 8.01 10.25
C LEU A 257 -7.12 8.91 11.51
N GLY A 258 -6.99 8.32 12.71
CA GLY A 258 -7.04 9.07 13.97
C GLY A 258 -8.42 9.62 14.35
N ALA A 259 -9.47 9.19 13.64
CA ALA A 259 -10.85 9.55 13.94
C ALA A 259 -11.42 8.54 14.95
N ASP A 260 -11.41 8.89 16.22
CA ASP A 260 -12.10 8.11 17.26
C ASP A 260 -13.63 8.25 17.06
N PRO A 261 -14.38 7.15 16.82
CA PRO A 261 -15.82 7.19 16.69
C PRO A 261 -16.53 7.87 17.90
N ALA A 262 -15.98 7.72 19.10
CA ALA A 262 -16.49 8.34 20.32
C ALA A 262 -16.39 9.89 20.28
N ILE A 263 -15.39 10.45 19.62
CA ILE A 263 -15.26 11.90 19.45
C ILE A 263 -16.29 12.42 18.44
N LEU A 264 -16.57 11.65 17.40
CA LEU A 264 -17.56 12.03 16.38
C LEU A 264 -19.01 11.98 16.91
N GLU A 265 -19.34 11.04 17.80
CA GLU A 265 -20.64 11.00 18.47
C GLU A 265 -20.82 12.15 19.46
N LYS A 266 -19.77 12.51 20.20
CA LYS A 266 -19.79 13.63 21.14
C LYS A 266 -20.01 14.97 20.44
N ASN A 267 -19.46 15.16 19.22
CA ASN A 267 -19.65 16.35 18.40
C ASN A 267 -21.00 16.40 17.65
N LYS A 268 -21.74 15.27 17.57
CA LYS A 268 -23.12 15.25 17.04
C LYS A 268 -24.16 15.55 18.10
N ALA A 269 -23.81 15.36 19.38
CA ALA A 269 -24.70 15.60 20.53
C ALA A 269 -24.56 17.01 21.14
N ALA A 270 -23.58 17.81 20.68
CA ALA A 270 -23.40 19.22 21.02
C ALA A 270 -23.79 20.11 19.81
#